data_766574b75493b37d6705d7ac0e83f8ac
#
_entry.id   766574b75493b37d6705d7ac0e83f8ac
#
_cell.length_a   1.000
_cell.length_b   1.000
_cell.length_c   1.000
_cell.angle_alpha   90.00
_cell.angle_beta   90.00
_cell.angle_gamma   90.00
#
_symmetry.space_group_name_H-M   'P 1'
#
loop_
_entity.id
_entity.type
_entity.pdbx_description
1 polymer ?
#
loop_
_entity_poly.entity_id
_entity_poly.type
_entity_poly.pdbx_seq_one_letter_code
_entity_poly.pdbx_strand_id
1 'polypeptide(L)'
;MNARAGGAKIVVAIIDDHELFAQGLALLLTREWGELFTVGGQTTYVEEAADLVAGCQADVAIIDLTMPPLGGVAAIRHVKARHPATRILALSGTDDMGLAEEALRAGADGFLPKTARPEALAGPLWTIAEGLCVVDRTLLDALLSNTRRPPSALLDGLSDQDLRLWTLLATGMETTDIAARMLVSERTAKRMVAALLHKLGVTNRIAAAAMAGRYRLLDDLADAERLSSP
;
A
#
# COMPACT_ATOMS: atom_id res chain seq x y z
N MET A 1 -4.73 12.27 23.65
CA MET A 1 -5.68 13.24 23.08
C MET A 1 -5.10 14.63 23.34
N ASN A 2 -4.17 15.07 22.45
CA ASN A 2 -3.66 16.44 22.51
C ASN A 2 -4.60 17.29 21.63
N ALA A 3 -5.65 17.85 22.25
CA ALA A 3 -6.43 18.90 21.62
C ALA A 3 -5.48 20.07 21.32
N ARG A 4 -5.37 20.49 20.04
CA ARG A 4 -4.67 21.71 19.66
C ARG A 4 -5.26 22.85 20.49
N ALA A 5 -4.51 23.33 21.47
CA ALA A 5 -4.94 24.45 22.30
C ALA A 5 -5.06 25.71 21.44
N GLY A 6 -6.29 26.18 21.25
CA GLY A 6 -6.60 27.52 20.76
C GLY A 6 -6.43 27.70 19.25
N GLY A 7 -7.46 27.41 18.43
CA GLY A 7 -7.75 28.13 17.19
C GLY A 7 -6.74 28.16 16.04
N ALA A 8 -5.61 27.44 16.10
CA ALA A 8 -4.62 27.42 15.02
C ALA A 8 -5.15 26.59 13.84
N LYS A 9 -5.17 27.22 12.64
CA LYS A 9 -5.58 26.56 11.40
C LYS A 9 -4.58 25.46 11.01
N ILE A 10 -5.08 24.41 10.37
CA ILE A 10 -4.25 23.36 9.78
C ILE A 10 -3.61 23.89 8.51
N VAL A 11 -2.29 23.87 8.44
CA VAL A 11 -1.54 24.31 7.25
C VAL A 11 -1.47 23.13 6.27
N VAL A 12 -1.97 23.34 5.05
CA VAL A 12 -2.05 22.33 4.00
C VAL A 12 -1.10 22.69 2.85
N ALA A 13 -0.20 21.75 2.47
CA ALA A 13 0.56 21.80 1.23
C ALA A 13 -0.14 20.95 0.16
N ILE A 14 -0.16 21.40 -1.10
CA ILE A 14 -0.77 20.68 -2.22
C ILE A 14 0.31 20.33 -3.24
N ILE A 15 0.44 19.06 -3.57
CA ILE A 15 1.41 18.51 -4.53
C ILE A 15 0.62 17.76 -5.60
N ASP A 16 0.43 18.37 -6.77
CA ASP A 16 -0.41 17.84 -7.85
C ASP A 16 0.00 18.46 -9.19
N ASP A 17 0.27 17.65 -10.20
CA ASP A 17 0.67 18.11 -11.54
C ASP A 17 -0.50 18.69 -12.36
N HIS A 18 -1.74 18.52 -11.89
CA HIS A 18 -2.93 19.12 -12.46
C HIS A 18 -3.20 20.50 -11.84
N GLU A 19 -2.57 21.55 -12.37
CA GLU A 19 -2.67 22.92 -11.83
C GLU A 19 -4.11 23.38 -11.54
N LEU A 20 -5.05 23.12 -12.47
CA LEU A 20 -6.46 23.52 -12.27
C LEU A 20 -7.10 22.81 -11.09
N PHE A 21 -6.76 21.54 -10.88
CA PHE A 21 -7.26 20.79 -9.72
C PHE A 21 -6.65 21.34 -8.42
N ALA A 22 -5.34 21.56 -8.38
CA ALA A 22 -4.65 22.13 -7.22
C ALA A 22 -5.20 23.52 -6.84
N GLN A 23 -5.38 24.39 -7.84
CA GLN A 23 -5.98 25.74 -7.63
C GLN A 23 -7.43 25.65 -7.16
N GLY A 24 -8.24 24.77 -7.75
CA GLY A 24 -9.62 24.54 -7.34
C GLY A 24 -9.71 24.05 -5.88
N LEU A 25 -8.84 23.11 -5.51
CA LEU A 25 -8.75 22.57 -4.16
C LEU A 25 -8.31 23.66 -3.16
N ALA A 26 -7.31 24.47 -3.51
CA ALA A 26 -6.85 25.58 -2.66
C ALA A 26 -7.95 26.62 -2.44
N LEU A 27 -8.70 26.95 -3.50
CA LEU A 27 -9.83 27.87 -3.42
C LEU A 27 -10.93 27.32 -2.51
N LEU A 28 -11.26 26.03 -2.66
CA LEU A 28 -12.26 25.35 -1.86
C LEU A 28 -11.87 25.38 -0.37
N LEU A 29 -10.65 24.95 -0.03
CA LEU A 29 -10.15 24.94 1.34
C LEU A 29 -10.19 26.33 1.97
N THR A 30 -9.86 27.37 1.19
CA THR A 30 -9.81 28.74 1.69
C THR A 30 -11.21 29.35 1.85
N ARG A 31 -12.14 29.07 0.92
CA ARG A 31 -13.48 29.70 0.93
C ARG A 31 -14.48 28.99 1.82
N GLU A 32 -14.52 27.66 1.72
CA GLU A 32 -15.53 26.88 2.44
C GLU A 32 -15.09 26.54 3.88
N TRP A 33 -13.77 26.35 4.08
CA TRP A 33 -13.23 25.91 5.36
C TRP A 33 -12.03 26.73 5.83
N GLY A 34 -11.96 28.01 5.42
CA GLY A 34 -10.87 28.90 5.79
C GLY A 34 -10.73 29.17 7.29
N GLU A 35 -11.73 28.83 8.09
CA GLU A 35 -11.62 28.85 9.56
C GLU A 35 -10.81 27.65 10.10
N LEU A 36 -10.77 26.54 9.37
CA LEU A 36 -10.09 25.29 9.77
C LEU A 36 -8.75 25.11 9.09
N PHE A 37 -8.64 25.50 7.81
CA PHE A 37 -7.48 25.24 6.98
C PHE A 37 -6.87 26.53 6.42
N THR A 38 -5.57 26.48 6.20
CA THR A 38 -4.81 27.47 5.44
C THR A 38 -3.94 26.71 4.41
N VAL A 39 -4.00 27.12 3.14
CA VAL A 39 -3.10 26.58 2.12
C VAL A 39 -1.77 27.32 2.22
N GLY A 40 -0.72 26.60 2.63
CA GLY A 40 0.63 27.14 2.79
C GLY A 40 1.38 27.27 1.47
N GLY A 41 1.02 26.46 0.46
CA GLY A 41 1.60 26.50 -0.86
C GLY A 41 1.21 25.30 -1.70
N GLN A 42 1.64 25.33 -2.98
CA GLN A 42 1.40 24.25 -3.95
C GLN A 42 2.58 24.10 -4.90
N THR A 43 2.82 22.89 -5.38
CA THR A 43 3.80 22.56 -6.41
C THR A 43 3.29 21.47 -7.33
N THR A 44 3.78 21.48 -8.57
CA THR A 44 3.51 20.44 -9.57
C THR A 44 4.65 19.43 -9.71
N TYR A 45 5.74 19.61 -8.94
CA TYR A 45 6.95 18.81 -9.03
C TYR A 45 7.15 17.94 -7.80
N VAL A 46 7.37 16.63 -8.04
CA VAL A 46 7.62 15.64 -6.97
C VAL A 46 8.85 16.00 -6.15
N GLU A 47 9.89 16.50 -6.80
CA GLU A 47 11.17 16.85 -6.19
C GLU A 47 11.08 18.01 -5.20
N GLU A 48 10.13 18.92 -5.42
CA GLU A 48 9.91 20.10 -4.58
C GLU A 48 9.00 19.81 -3.36
N ALA A 49 8.36 18.66 -3.33
CA ALA A 49 7.34 18.34 -2.32
C ALA A 49 7.85 18.51 -0.87
N ALA A 50 9.06 18.03 -0.58
CA ALA A 50 9.62 18.12 0.77
C ALA A 50 10.05 19.55 1.12
N ASP A 51 10.57 20.32 0.16
CA ASP A 51 10.97 21.71 0.37
C ASP A 51 9.74 22.62 0.55
N LEU A 52 8.65 22.38 -0.19
CA LEU A 52 7.38 23.05 0.00
C LEU A 52 6.83 22.80 1.41
N VAL A 53 6.79 21.54 1.85
CA VAL A 53 6.32 21.15 3.19
C VAL A 53 7.13 21.87 4.28
N ALA A 54 8.46 21.93 4.13
CA ALA A 54 9.33 22.64 5.05
C ALA A 54 9.08 24.15 5.06
N GLY A 55 8.99 24.74 3.87
CA GLY A 55 8.86 26.20 3.69
C GLY A 55 7.57 26.75 4.30
N CYS A 56 6.47 26.01 4.19
CA CYS A 56 5.17 26.41 4.77
C CYS A 56 4.87 25.76 6.12
N GLN A 57 5.75 24.90 6.65
CA GLN A 57 5.54 24.16 7.88
C GLN A 57 4.20 23.39 7.87
N ALA A 58 3.93 22.67 6.77
CA ALA A 58 2.66 22.00 6.55
C ALA A 58 2.38 20.93 7.62
N ASP A 59 1.20 21.00 8.21
CA ASP A 59 0.67 19.94 9.08
C ASP A 59 0.23 18.73 8.25
N VAL A 60 -0.37 19.00 7.09
CA VAL A 60 -0.88 17.99 6.15
C VAL A 60 -0.40 18.32 4.74
N ALA A 61 0.08 17.31 4.02
CA ALA A 61 0.34 17.38 2.59
C ALA A 61 -0.72 16.57 1.83
N ILE A 62 -1.35 17.18 0.84
CA ILE A 62 -2.20 16.49 -0.13
C ILE A 62 -1.32 16.18 -1.33
N ILE A 63 -1.22 14.89 -1.72
CA ILE A 63 -0.31 14.43 -2.76
C ILE A 63 -1.08 13.61 -3.80
N ASP A 64 -1.06 14.06 -5.06
CA ASP A 64 -1.53 13.22 -6.18
C ASP A 64 -0.60 12.04 -6.39
N LEU A 65 -1.17 10.85 -6.60
CA LEU A 65 -0.39 9.65 -6.85
C LEU A 65 0.05 9.51 -8.32
N THR A 66 -0.62 10.18 -9.25
CA THR A 66 -0.42 10.01 -10.70
C THR A 66 0.50 11.07 -11.32
N MET A 67 1.49 11.56 -10.60
CA MET A 67 2.43 12.60 -11.03
C MET A 67 3.62 12.02 -11.82
N PRO A 68 3.78 12.28 -13.14
CA PRO A 68 4.98 11.89 -13.87
C PRO A 68 6.20 12.79 -13.51
N PRO A 69 7.46 12.34 -13.68
CA PRO A 69 7.84 10.98 -14.07
C PRO A 69 8.00 10.01 -12.91
N LEU A 70 8.11 10.50 -11.66
CA LEU A 70 8.49 9.69 -10.48
C LEU A 70 7.29 9.10 -9.73
N GLY A 71 6.09 9.63 -9.95
CA GLY A 71 4.88 9.27 -9.24
C GLY A 71 4.76 9.87 -7.84
N GLY A 72 3.53 10.05 -7.37
CA GLY A 72 3.26 10.65 -6.05
C GLY A 72 3.76 9.80 -4.88
N VAL A 73 3.90 8.49 -5.05
CA VAL A 73 4.52 7.62 -4.04
C VAL A 73 5.97 8.02 -3.73
N ALA A 74 6.73 8.49 -4.74
CA ALA A 74 8.06 9.05 -4.52
C ALA A 74 7.99 10.35 -3.71
N ALA A 75 7.02 11.23 -4.00
CA ALA A 75 6.80 12.45 -3.21
C ALA A 75 6.49 12.12 -1.74
N ILE A 76 5.64 11.11 -1.48
CA ILE A 76 5.34 10.64 -0.12
C ILE A 76 6.61 10.20 0.59
N ARG A 77 7.46 9.37 -0.05
CA ARG A 77 8.74 8.92 0.52
C ARG A 77 9.68 10.08 0.80
N HIS A 78 9.80 11.06 -0.10
CA HIS A 78 10.64 12.26 0.06
C HIS A 78 10.16 13.11 1.25
N VAL A 79 8.86 13.36 1.35
CA VAL A 79 8.28 14.11 2.47
C VAL A 79 8.50 13.37 3.79
N LYS A 80 8.16 12.08 3.87
CA LYS A 80 8.29 11.29 5.12
C LYS A 80 9.74 11.12 5.58
N ALA A 81 10.69 11.03 4.64
CA ALA A 81 12.11 10.93 4.97
C ALA A 81 12.65 12.22 5.64
N ARG A 82 12.18 13.39 5.23
CA ARG A 82 12.65 14.69 5.76
C ARG A 82 11.73 15.28 6.82
N HIS A 83 10.44 15.01 6.73
CA HIS A 83 9.36 15.55 7.58
C HIS A 83 8.43 14.44 8.06
N PRO A 84 8.88 13.52 8.91
CA PRO A 84 8.10 12.35 9.34
C PRO A 84 6.83 12.72 10.13
N ALA A 85 6.78 13.90 10.72
CA ALA A 85 5.61 14.40 11.46
C ALA A 85 4.49 14.92 10.56
N THR A 86 4.80 15.37 9.32
CA THR A 86 3.79 15.85 8.38
C THR A 86 2.87 14.71 7.99
N ARG A 87 1.57 14.93 8.11
CA ARG A 87 0.54 13.97 7.71
C ARG A 87 0.32 14.03 6.20
N ILE A 88 -0.04 12.91 5.59
CA ILE A 88 -0.21 12.84 4.13
C ILE A 88 -1.56 12.25 3.77
N LEU A 89 -2.35 13.01 3.01
CA LEU A 89 -3.51 12.54 2.30
C LEU A 89 -3.13 12.31 0.83
N ALA A 90 -3.13 11.05 0.40
CA ALA A 90 -2.93 10.70 -0.99
C ALA A 90 -4.24 10.82 -1.79
N LEU A 91 -4.19 11.41 -2.97
CA LEU A 91 -5.29 11.47 -3.92
C LEU A 91 -4.94 10.68 -5.19
N SER A 92 -5.92 10.03 -5.82
CA SER A 92 -5.73 9.36 -7.10
C SER A 92 -6.89 9.64 -8.06
N GLY A 93 -6.56 9.87 -9.32
CA GLY A 93 -7.52 9.96 -10.41
C GLY A 93 -7.99 8.60 -10.91
N THR A 94 -7.42 7.51 -10.43
CA THR A 94 -7.72 6.13 -10.83
C THR A 94 -8.15 5.29 -9.62
N ASP A 95 -8.95 4.27 -9.87
CA ASP A 95 -9.37 3.29 -8.85
C ASP A 95 -8.33 2.18 -8.66
N ASP A 96 -7.03 2.50 -8.86
CA ASP A 96 -5.93 1.55 -8.71
C ASP A 96 -5.65 1.28 -7.22
N MET A 97 -6.18 0.17 -6.73
CA MET A 97 -6.00 -0.30 -5.36
C MET A 97 -4.54 -0.63 -5.03
N GLY A 98 -3.75 -1.06 -6.02
CA GLY A 98 -2.32 -1.34 -5.83
C GLY A 98 -1.54 -0.05 -5.55
N LEU A 99 -1.86 1.02 -6.27
CA LEU A 99 -1.26 2.33 -6.06
C LEU A 99 -1.64 2.92 -4.70
N ALA A 100 -2.90 2.76 -4.28
CA ALA A 100 -3.37 3.16 -2.96
C ALA A 100 -2.63 2.42 -1.83
N GLU A 101 -2.47 1.10 -1.96
CA GLU A 101 -1.71 0.26 -1.03
C GLU A 101 -0.24 0.70 -0.96
N GLU A 102 0.39 0.98 -2.10
CA GLU A 102 1.78 1.44 -2.15
C GLU A 102 1.95 2.81 -1.47
N ALA A 103 1.01 3.73 -1.64
CA ALA A 103 0.99 5.02 -0.98
C ALA A 103 0.92 4.88 0.55
N LEU A 104 0.03 4.03 1.06
CA LEU A 104 -0.08 3.76 2.50
C LEU A 104 1.20 3.12 3.06
N ARG A 105 1.81 2.17 2.34
CA ARG A 105 3.09 1.58 2.72
C ARG A 105 4.25 2.58 2.69
N ALA A 106 4.19 3.57 1.80
CA ALA A 106 5.16 4.66 1.75
C ALA A 106 5.00 5.68 2.88
N GLY A 107 3.90 5.60 3.64
CA GLY A 107 3.63 6.42 4.82
C GLY A 107 2.50 7.43 4.65
N ALA A 108 1.63 7.29 3.65
CA ALA A 108 0.40 8.09 3.62
C ALA A 108 -0.50 7.74 4.82
N ASP A 109 -1.11 8.76 5.41
CA ASP A 109 -2.03 8.62 6.54
C ASP A 109 -3.48 8.43 6.07
N GLY A 110 -3.74 8.65 4.77
CA GLY A 110 -5.04 8.39 4.16
C GLY A 110 -5.00 8.40 2.64
N PHE A 111 -6.09 7.88 2.06
CA PHE A 111 -6.30 7.81 0.62
C PHE A 111 -7.73 8.19 0.28
N LEU A 112 -7.89 9.00 -0.78
CA LEU A 112 -9.19 9.31 -1.38
C LEU A 112 -9.09 9.37 -2.91
N PRO A 113 -10.13 8.94 -3.65
CA PRO A 113 -10.19 9.18 -5.07
C PRO A 113 -10.40 10.67 -5.37
N LYS A 114 -9.78 11.22 -6.43
CA LYS A 114 -10.03 12.61 -6.91
C LYS A 114 -11.48 12.84 -7.35
N THR A 115 -12.23 11.76 -7.61
CA THR A 115 -13.67 11.79 -7.89
C THR A 115 -14.53 11.97 -6.64
N ALA A 116 -13.92 11.92 -5.44
CA ALA A 116 -14.64 12.22 -4.20
C ALA A 116 -15.23 13.63 -4.27
N ARG A 117 -16.43 13.77 -3.70
CA ARG A 117 -17.07 15.10 -3.64
C ARG A 117 -16.16 16.06 -2.87
N PRO A 118 -15.99 17.30 -3.35
CA PRO A 118 -15.16 18.28 -2.67
C PRO A 118 -15.52 18.44 -1.18
N GLU A 119 -16.81 18.37 -0.85
CA GLU A 119 -17.31 18.51 0.52
C GLU A 119 -16.85 17.35 1.43
N ALA A 120 -16.46 16.23 0.84
CA ALA A 120 -15.97 15.07 1.57
C ALA A 120 -14.50 15.19 2.00
N LEU A 121 -13.76 16.22 1.60
CA LEU A 121 -12.33 16.38 1.90
C LEU A 121 -12.04 16.93 3.29
N ALA A 122 -12.87 17.83 3.81
CA ALA A 122 -12.60 18.51 5.08
C ALA A 122 -12.51 17.54 6.27
N GLY A 123 -13.43 16.55 6.34
CA GLY A 123 -13.43 15.54 7.39
C GLY A 123 -12.16 14.70 7.42
N PRO A 124 -11.77 14.05 6.30
CA PRO A 124 -10.51 13.34 6.17
C PRO A 124 -9.28 14.18 6.53
N LEU A 125 -9.15 15.39 6.03
CA LEU A 125 -8.02 16.27 6.33
C LEU A 125 -7.93 16.59 7.83
N TRP A 126 -9.05 16.91 8.46
CA TRP A 126 -9.10 17.10 9.91
C TRP A 126 -8.71 15.84 10.67
N THR A 127 -9.29 14.69 10.30
CA THR A 127 -9.05 13.40 10.94
C THR A 127 -7.57 13.00 10.88
N ILE A 128 -6.94 13.20 9.72
CA ILE A 128 -5.51 12.92 9.50
C ILE A 128 -4.64 13.89 10.30
N ALA A 129 -4.98 15.19 10.35
CA ALA A 129 -4.26 16.18 11.14
C ALA A 129 -4.27 15.85 12.64
N GLU A 130 -5.35 15.24 13.14
CA GLU A 130 -5.45 14.71 14.51
C GLU A 130 -4.67 13.40 14.73
N GLY A 131 -4.02 12.87 13.70
CA GLY A 131 -3.18 11.67 13.79
C GLY A 131 -3.90 10.34 13.58
N LEU A 132 -5.12 10.36 13.07
CA LEU A 132 -5.86 9.17 12.68
C LEU A 132 -5.63 8.86 11.19
N CYS A 133 -5.91 7.62 10.77
CA CYS A 133 -5.85 7.21 9.38
C CYS A 133 -7.24 7.24 8.73
N VAL A 134 -7.28 7.58 7.43
CA VAL A 134 -8.51 7.59 6.64
C VAL A 134 -8.35 6.68 5.43
N VAL A 135 -9.03 5.56 5.44
CA VAL A 135 -9.11 4.61 4.33
C VAL A 135 -10.55 4.15 4.18
N ASP A 136 -10.98 3.87 2.95
CA ASP A 136 -12.29 3.25 2.76
C ASP A 136 -12.27 1.75 3.15
N ARG A 137 -13.47 1.17 3.29
CA ARG A 137 -13.61 -0.23 3.71
C ARG A 137 -13.00 -1.19 2.71
N THR A 138 -13.10 -0.92 1.41
CA THR A 138 -12.60 -1.78 0.33
C THR A 138 -11.07 -1.86 0.37
N LEU A 139 -10.41 -0.69 0.52
CA LEU A 139 -8.96 -0.61 0.67
C LEU A 139 -8.48 -1.29 1.96
N LEU A 140 -9.20 -1.10 3.07
CA LEU A 140 -8.89 -1.78 4.32
C LEU A 140 -8.98 -3.30 4.16
N ASP A 141 -10.05 -3.80 3.56
CA ASP A 141 -10.25 -5.24 3.32
C ASP A 141 -9.16 -5.79 2.36
N ALA A 142 -8.75 -5.01 1.34
CA ALA A 142 -7.65 -5.36 0.45
C ALA A 142 -6.31 -5.42 1.20
N LEU A 143 -6.00 -4.42 2.03
CA LEU A 143 -4.79 -4.41 2.86
C LEU A 143 -4.74 -5.60 3.82
N LEU A 144 -5.85 -5.91 4.48
CA LEU A 144 -5.95 -7.05 5.39
C LEU A 144 -5.85 -8.39 4.63
N SER A 145 -6.34 -8.44 3.39
CA SER A 145 -6.24 -9.62 2.52
C SER A 145 -4.84 -9.77 1.95
N ASN A 146 -4.19 -8.68 1.53
CA ASN A 146 -2.84 -8.67 0.95
C ASN A 146 -1.72 -8.95 1.95
N THR A 147 -1.94 -8.75 3.26
CA THR A 147 -1.01 -9.27 4.27
C THR A 147 -0.96 -10.81 4.29
N ARG A 148 -1.84 -11.45 3.52
CA ARG A 148 -2.00 -12.91 3.39
C ARG A 148 -1.54 -13.46 2.04
N ARG A 149 -1.31 -12.60 1.02
CA ARG A 149 -0.77 -13.03 -0.28
C ARG A 149 0.73 -12.79 -0.37
N PRO A 150 1.48 -13.72 -1.01
CA PRO A 150 2.88 -13.48 -1.31
C PRO A 150 3.02 -12.21 -2.16
N PRO A 151 4.11 -11.43 -1.99
CA PRO A 151 4.40 -10.30 -2.90
C PRO A 151 4.34 -10.76 -4.36
N SER A 152 3.74 -9.95 -5.24
CA SER A 152 3.65 -10.29 -6.68
C SER A 152 5.03 -10.62 -7.28
N ALA A 153 6.07 -9.87 -6.92
CA ALA A 153 7.45 -10.14 -7.33
C ALA A 153 7.95 -11.53 -6.93
N LEU A 154 7.46 -12.11 -5.83
CA LEU A 154 7.77 -13.48 -5.44
C LEU A 154 6.99 -14.48 -6.29
N LEU A 155 5.71 -14.20 -6.56
CA LEU A 155 4.84 -15.06 -7.39
C LEU A 155 5.27 -15.07 -8.85
N ASP A 156 5.69 -13.92 -9.40
CA ASP A 156 6.16 -13.77 -10.78
C ASP A 156 7.40 -14.64 -11.07
N GLY A 157 8.17 -14.96 -10.03
CA GLY A 157 9.32 -15.87 -10.11
C GLY A 157 9.00 -17.37 -9.94
N LEU A 158 7.73 -17.71 -9.61
CA LEU A 158 7.31 -19.06 -9.34
C LEU A 158 6.39 -19.59 -10.46
N SER A 159 6.69 -20.80 -10.95
CA SER A 159 5.77 -21.52 -11.86
C SER A 159 4.63 -22.18 -11.07
N ASP A 160 3.56 -22.58 -11.76
CA ASP A 160 2.47 -23.38 -11.17
C ASP A 160 3.00 -24.65 -10.48
N GLN A 161 4.07 -25.23 -11.04
CA GLN A 161 4.74 -26.39 -10.45
C GLN A 161 5.45 -26.03 -9.15
N ASP A 162 6.08 -24.86 -9.06
CA ASP A 162 6.70 -24.36 -7.83
C ASP A 162 5.63 -24.10 -6.74
N LEU A 163 4.51 -23.53 -7.11
CA LEU A 163 3.40 -23.27 -6.18
C LEU A 163 2.81 -24.56 -5.64
N ARG A 164 2.56 -25.55 -6.49
CA ARG A 164 2.11 -26.90 -6.07
C ARG A 164 3.12 -27.56 -5.13
N LEU A 165 4.41 -27.49 -5.45
CA LEU A 165 5.48 -28.03 -4.61
C LEU A 165 5.54 -27.32 -3.26
N TRP A 166 5.40 -25.98 -3.24
CA TRP A 166 5.41 -25.20 -2.01
C TRP A 166 4.25 -25.58 -1.10
N THR A 167 3.08 -25.79 -1.65
CA THR A 167 1.91 -26.28 -0.93
C THR A 167 2.15 -27.65 -0.30
N LEU A 168 2.67 -28.60 -1.07
CA LEU A 168 2.98 -29.94 -0.54
C LEU A 168 4.03 -29.91 0.57
N LEU A 169 5.01 -28.99 0.48
CA LEU A 169 5.97 -28.73 1.56
C LEU A 169 5.29 -28.14 2.80
N ALA A 170 4.34 -27.23 2.61
CA ALA A 170 3.64 -26.57 3.70
C ALA A 170 2.73 -27.51 4.50
N THR A 171 2.21 -28.56 3.87
CA THR A 171 1.46 -29.63 4.57
C THR A 171 2.37 -30.61 5.34
N GLY A 172 3.68 -30.38 5.38
CA GLY A 172 4.64 -31.25 6.09
C GLY A 172 4.98 -32.54 5.37
N MET A 173 4.62 -32.67 4.10
CA MET A 173 4.78 -33.92 3.32
C MET A 173 6.25 -34.28 3.11
N GLU A 174 6.60 -35.56 3.28
CA GLU A 174 7.97 -36.04 3.04
C GLU A 174 8.33 -36.03 1.55
N THR A 175 9.63 -35.96 1.23
CA THR A 175 10.09 -35.85 -0.16
C THR A 175 9.69 -37.04 -1.02
N THR A 176 9.59 -38.25 -0.44
CA THR A 176 9.08 -39.46 -1.10
C THR A 176 7.62 -39.31 -1.53
N ASP A 177 6.78 -38.74 -0.65
CA ASP A 177 5.35 -38.54 -0.93
C ASP A 177 5.14 -37.42 -1.95
N ILE A 178 5.95 -36.34 -1.85
CA ILE A 178 6.00 -35.28 -2.85
C ILE A 178 6.36 -35.84 -4.23
N ALA A 179 7.38 -36.70 -4.30
CA ALA A 179 7.81 -37.35 -5.55
C ALA A 179 6.65 -38.15 -6.17
N ALA A 180 5.95 -38.95 -5.36
CA ALA A 180 4.79 -39.72 -5.80
C ALA A 180 3.65 -38.82 -6.32
N ARG A 181 3.29 -37.74 -5.58
CA ARG A 181 2.20 -36.81 -5.96
C ARG A 181 2.53 -35.99 -7.20
N MET A 182 3.79 -35.64 -7.39
CA MET A 182 4.24 -34.88 -8.56
C MET A 182 4.64 -35.78 -9.75
N LEU A 183 4.52 -37.10 -9.62
CA LEU A 183 4.87 -38.10 -10.64
C LEU A 183 6.32 -37.99 -11.13
N VAL A 184 7.25 -37.76 -10.20
CA VAL A 184 8.68 -37.63 -10.48
C VAL A 184 9.51 -38.61 -9.61
N SER A 185 10.78 -38.79 -9.96
CA SER A 185 11.69 -39.56 -9.09
C SER A 185 12.02 -38.79 -7.81
N GLU A 186 12.35 -39.50 -6.72
CA GLU A 186 12.76 -38.86 -5.45
C GLU A 186 13.98 -37.92 -5.63
N ARG A 187 14.94 -38.33 -6.51
CA ARG A 187 16.08 -37.47 -6.87
C ARG A 187 15.65 -36.16 -7.52
N THR A 188 14.62 -36.20 -8.39
CA THR A 188 14.05 -35.03 -9.03
C THR A 188 13.34 -34.18 -8.02
N ALA A 189 12.52 -34.74 -7.13
CA ALA A 189 11.82 -34.00 -6.07
C ALA A 189 12.81 -33.29 -5.14
N LYS A 190 13.90 -33.95 -4.70
CA LYS A 190 14.96 -33.31 -3.90
C LYS A 190 15.56 -32.08 -4.60
N ARG A 191 15.82 -32.16 -5.92
CA ARG A 191 16.35 -31.05 -6.71
C ARG A 191 15.33 -29.93 -6.85
N MET A 192 14.06 -30.26 -7.05
CA MET A 192 12.96 -29.26 -7.13
C MET A 192 12.78 -28.54 -5.81
N VAL A 193 12.81 -29.26 -4.69
CA VAL A 193 12.75 -28.66 -3.35
C VAL A 193 13.89 -27.64 -3.14
N ALA A 194 15.13 -28.05 -3.46
CA ALA A 194 16.29 -27.15 -3.33
C ALA A 194 16.15 -25.90 -4.20
N ALA A 195 15.69 -26.04 -5.45
CA ALA A 195 15.45 -24.93 -6.35
C ALA A 195 14.34 -23.98 -5.82
N LEU A 196 13.26 -24.54 -5.28
CA LEU A 196 12.18 -23.76 -4.68
C LEU A 196 12.66 -22.97 -3.45
N LEU A 197 13.41 -23.60 -2.53
CA LEU A 197 13.96 -22.90 -1.36
C LEU A 197 14.83 -21.71 -1.77
N HIS A 198 15.63 -21.87 -2.82
CA HIS A 198 16.44 -20.78 -3.39
C HIS A 198 15.56 -19.65 -3.95
N LYS A 199 14.51 -19.99 -4.72
CA LYS A 199 13.55 -19.00 -5.26
C LYS A 199 12.81 -18.24 -4.17
N LEU A 200 12.45 -18.91 -3.07
CA LEU A 200 11.79 -18.32 -1.91
C LEU A 200 12.74 -17.51 -1.02
N GLY A 201 14.06 -17.59 -1.25
CA GLY A 201 15.07 -16.93 -0.41
C GLY A 201 15.15 -17.50 1.00
N VAL A 202 14.80 -18.78 1.20
CA VAL A 202 14.82 -19.46 2.51
C VAL A 202 15.83 -20.63 2.53
N THR A 203 16.33 -20.95 3.72
CA THR A 203 17.42 -21.91 3.88
C THR A 203 16.96 -23.35 4.12
N ASN A 204 15.70 -23.56 4.51
CA ASN A 204 15.18 -24.89 4.84
C ASN A 204 13.66 -24.98 4.64
N ARG A 205 13.16 -26.24 4.65
CA ARG A 205 11.74 -26.55 4.44
C ARG A 205 10.80 -26.00 5.53
N ILE A 206 11.29 -25.86 6.76
CA ILE A 206 10.52 -25.32 7.87
C ILE A 206 10.26 -23.83 7.63
N ALA A 207 11.27 -23.09 7.20
CA ALA A 207 11.12 -21.68 6.83
C ALA A 207 10.18 -21.51 5.63
N ALA A 208 10.23 -22.40 4.62
CA ALA A 208 9.30 -22.40 3.50
C ALA A 208 7.85 -22.68 3.95
N ALA A 209 7.65 -23.64 4.86
CA ALA A 209 6.33 -23.95 5.42
C ALA A 209 5.78 -22.80 6.28
N ALA A 210 6.61 -22.17 7.12
CA ALA A 210 6.23 -21.00 7.90
C ALA A 210 5.85 -19.83 7.00
N MET A 211 6.56 -19.64 5.88
CA MET A 211 6.26 -18.62 4.88
C MET A 211 4.93 -18.90 4.17
N ALA A 212 4.63 -20.16 3.82
CA ALA A 212 3.35 -20.58 3.27
C ALA A 212 2.19 -20.31 4.23
N GLY A 213 2.38 -20.60 5.53
CA GLY A 213 1.40 -20.30 6.57
C GLY A 213 1.14 -18.79 6.73
N ARG A 214 2.20 -17.97 6.65
CA ARG A 214 2.06 -16.49 6.67
C ARG A 214 1.20 -15.98 5.53
N TYR A 215 1.34 -16.56 4.35
CA TYR A 215 0.61 -16.18 3.15
C TYR A 215 -0.69 -16.96 2.94
N ARG A 216 -1.08 -17.82 3.87
CA ARG A 216 -2.28 -18.67 3.80
C ARG A 216 -2.44 -19.46 2.50
N LEU A 217 -1.33 -19.89 1.91
CA LEU A 217 -1.34 -20.69 0.68
C LEU A 217 -2.15 -22.01 0.80
N LEU A 218 -2.42 -22.46 2.02
CA LEU A 218 -3.22 -23.65 2.28
C LEU A 218 -4.74 -23.37 2.30
N ASP A 219 -5.14 -22.15 2.62
CA ASP A 219 -6.57 -21.77 2.69
C ASP A 219 -7.17 -21.61 1.29
N ASP A 220 -6.40 -21.07 0.33
CA ASP A 220 -6.83 -20.89 -1.08
C ASP A 220 -7.09 -22.23 -1.77
N LEU A 221 -6.45 -23.33 -1.33
CA LEU A 221 -6.67 -24.68 -1.88
C LEU A 221 -7.89 -25.36 -1.29
N ALA A 222 -8.16 -25.17 -0.01
CA ALA A 222 -9.35 -25.72 0.63
C ALA A 222 -10.63 -25.12 0.02
N ASP A 223 -10.57 -23.85 -0.41
CA ASP A 223 -11.68 -23.20 -1.08
C ASP A 223 -11.78 -23.62 -2.58
N ALA A 224 -10.67 -23.84 -3.26
CA ALA A 224 -10.66 -24.36 -4.63
C ALA A 224 -11.17 -25.82 -4.71
N GLU A 225 -10.85 -26.66 -3.73
CA GLU A 225 -11.36 -28.03 -3.64
C GLU A 225 -12.86 -28.08 -3.29
N ARG A 226 -13.36 -27.14 -2.50
CA ARG A 226 -14.81 -27.02 -2.19
C ARG A 226 -15.63 -26.58 -3.40
N LEU A 227 -15.05 -25.76 -4.29
CA LEU A 227 -15.73 -25.29 -5.52
C LEU A 227 -15.66 -26.31 -6.68
N SER A 228 -14.81 -27.32 -6.57
CA SER A 228 -14.63 -28.37 -7.60
C SER A 228 -15.25 -29.72 -7.21
N SER A 229 -15.93 -29.81 -6.08
CA SER A 229 -16.71 -31.00 -5.72
C SER A 229 -18.13 -30.90 -6.26
N PRO A 230 -18.60 -31.88 -7.07
CA PRO A 230 -19.91 -31.85 -7.74
C PRO A 230 -21.09 -31.94 -6.75
#